data_3075a8a21dddcf7bee476beb6a870327
#
_entry.id   3075a8a21dddcf7bee476beb6a870327
#
_cell.length_a   1.000
_cell.length_b   1.000
_cell.length_c   1.000
_cell.angle_alpha   90.00
_cell.angle_beta   90.00
_cell.angle_gamma   90.00
#
_symmetry.space_group_name_H-M   'P 1'
#
loop_
_entity.id
_entity.type
_entity.pdbx_description
1 polymer ?
#
loop_
_entity_poly.entity_id
_entity_poly.type
_entity_poly.pdbx_seq_one_letter_code
_entity_poly.pdbx_strand_id
1 'polypeptide(L)'
;MVAYQQIKRSLIDEDERADDIIQGSVTLSHEVRQHLITLLEQELVESLAILQNGNRIELAQLDNSQDGQVVTITLVGLRPLGNTFIGPSWSQLLEYNQNLTKPPRLIYLHDSNEIIDADSDDAKYNTLHQIAWVLEQLKENADYPTGSDYVFLHHQKVEIPLNCDESILNHSIEPLNLKLILEDEHHKSAKKSLFKSVICEMLGETKKELRFKKLISEFDVFTTRFALAFHSYVTDYSFDKIRKEFEEKRTEYIQKVNNAFQDIASKLIVMPAPLWLALSQSASINLSNGLNYIQLYKNITILVLTVAVSILLGIMIWGQFKVLNSIKVEYENLFARLQSEFPEVKLNSEHELRSLSDRHYIVYGQLIAVQLINIILGIFAVVIVCQNFN
;
A
#
# COMPACT_ATOMS: atom_id res chain seq x y z
N MET A 1 -17.30 -23.62 34.23
CA MET A 1 -17.12 -22.47 35.14
C MET A 1 -18.33 -22.16 36.01
N VAL A 2 -19.58 -22.28 35.52
CA VAL A 2 -20.76 -22.08 36.39
C VAL A 2 -20.71 -23.02 37.60
N ALA A 3 -20.39 -24.30 37.40
CA ALA A 3 -20.19 -25.24 38.49
C ALA A 3 -19.13 -24.80 39.51
N TYR A 4 -18.02 -24.24 39.03
CA TYR A 4 -16.95 -23.69 39.89
C TYR A 4 -17.47 -22.51 40.73
N GLN A 5 -18.14 -21.55 40.09
CA GLN A 5 -18.75 -20.41 40.76
C GLN A 5 -19.78 -20.83 41.83
N GLN A 6 -20.61 -21.84 41.54
CA GLN A 6 -21.62 -22.34 42.47
C GLN A 6 -20.97 -23.02 43.68
N ILE A 7 -19.95 -23.85 43.46
CA ILE A 7 -19.19 -24.48 44.55
C ILE A 7 -18.51 -23.44 45.39
N LYS A 8 -17.77 -22.46 44.77
CA LYS A 8 -17.11 -21.41 45.53
C LYS A 8 -18.11 -20.63 46.41
N ARG A 9 -19.28 -20.26 45.89
CA ARG A 9 -20.32 -19.56 46.67
C ARG A 9 -20.88 -20.38 47.83
N SER A 10 -20.82 -21.71 47.78
CA SER A 10 -21.33 -22.61 48.82
C SER A 10 -20.28 -23.00 49.85
N LEU A 11 -19.01 -22.53 49.73
CA LEU A 11 -17.97 -22.81 50.68
C LEU A 11 -18.22 -22.06 52.03
N ILE A 12 -18.02 -22.79 53.09
CA ILE A 12 -18.02 -22.30 54.48
C ILE A 12 -16.57 -22.36 54.96
N ASP A 13 -16.16 -21.34 55.77
CA ASP A 13 -14.79 -21.24 56.30
C ASP A 13 -13.73 -21.25 55.17
N GLU A 14 -13.95 -20.41 54.20
CA GLU A 14 -13.02 -20.25 53.06
C GLU A 14 -11.67 -19.73 53.56
N ASP A 15 -10.60 -20.49 53.28
CA ASP A 15 -9.21 -20.12 53.56
C ASP A 15 -8.43 -20.07 52.25
N GLU A 16 -8.08 -18.86 51.83
CA GLU A 16 -7.19 -18.63 50.68
C GLU A 16 -5.73 -18.81 51.14
N ARG A 17 -5.24 -20.03 50.98
CA ARG A 17 -3.82 -20.34 51.30
C ARG A 17 -2.98 -20.14 50.07
N ALA A 18 -2.16 -19.13 50.09
CA ALA A 18 -1.34 -18.73 48.93
C ALA A 18 -2.15 -18.71 47.60
N ASP A 19 -1.93 -17.79 46.73
CA ASP A 19 -2.74 -17.41 45.56
C ASP A 19 -3.19 -18.56 44.58
N ASP A 20 -2.72 -19.79 44.83
CA ASP A 20 -2.89 -20.91 43.90
C ASP A 20 -4.04 -21.85 44.27
N ILE A 21 -4.54 -21.83 45.52
CA ILE A 21 -5.57 -22.77 45.98
C ILE A 21 -6.61 -22.07 46.88
N ILE A 22 -7.86 -22.52 46.72
CA ILE A 22 -8.99 -22.12 47.57
C ILE A 22 -9.50 -23.34 48.34
N GLN A 23 -9.39 -23.30 49.68
CA GLN A 23 -9.86 -24.36 50.54
C GLN A 23 -11.10 -23.94 51.33
N GLY A 24 -12.07 -24.79 51.42
CA GLY A 24 -13.27 -24.55 52.23
C GLY A 24 -14.07 -25.82 52.46
N SER A 25 -15.13 -25.69 53.25
CA SER A 25 -16.03 -26.82 53.54
C SER A 25 -17.40 -26.62 52.88
N VAL A 26 -18.02 -27.69 52.37
CA VAL A 26 -19.35 -27.64 51.83
C VAL A 26 -20.16 -28.86 52.25
N THR A 27 -21.46 -28.69 52.44
CA THR A 27 -22.38 -29.82 52.70
C THR A 27 -22.79 -30.44 51.36
N LEU A 28 -22.55 -31.74 51.22
CA LEU A 28 -22.93 -32.47 50.01
C LEU A 28 -24.45 -32.52 49.87
N SER A 29 -24.94 -32.06 48.79
CA SER A 29 -26.31 -32.23 48.28
C SER A 29 -26.24 -32.82 46.87
N HIS A 30 -27.38 -33.25 46.35
CA HIS A 30 -27.43 -33.78 44.99
C HIS A 30 -26.88 -32.76 43.95
N GLU A 31 -27.19 -31.50 44.09
CA GLU A 31 -26.76 -30.42 43.20
C GLU A 31 -25.24 -30.17 43.33
N VAL A 32 -24.77 -30.00 44.58
CA VAL A 32 -23.33 -29.80 44.90
C VAL A 32 -22.49 -30.95 44.32
N ARG A 33 -22.96 -32.18 44.50
CA ARG A 33 -22.29 -33.36 43.97
C ARG A 33 -22.18 -33.36 42.44
N GLN A 34 -23.25 -33.01 41.70
CA GLN A 34 -23.19 -32.90 40.23
C GLN A 34 -22.14 -31.84 39.78
N HIS A 35 -22.10 -30.71 40.47
CA HIS A 35 -21.08 -29.69 40.20
C HIS A 35 -19.66 -30.19 40.51
N LEU A 36 -19.46 -30.90 41.62
CA LEU A 36 -18.16 -31.46 41.97
C LEU A 36 -17.68 -32.52 40.98
N ILE A 37 -18.57 -33.37 40.50
CA ILE A 37 -18.25 -34.36 39.44
C ILE A 37 -17.73 -33.62 38.20
N THR A 38 -18.42 -32.56 37.77
CA THR A 38 -18.03 -31.76 36.62
C THR A 38 -16.65 -31.09 36.83
N LEU A 39 -16.38 -30.60 38.05
CA LEU A 39 -15.09 -29.95 38.37
C LEU A 39 -13.94 -30.94 38.46
N LEU A 40 -14.20 -32.13 39.01
CA LEU A 40 -13.21 -33.22 39.06
C LEU A 40 -12.82 -33.68 37.64
N GLU A 41 -13.79 -33.82 36.74
CA GLU A 41 -13.55 -34.16 35.33
C GLU A 41 -12.74 -33.07 34.58
N GLN A 42 -12.84 -31.82 35.03
CA GLN A 42 -12.10 -30.70 34.47
C GLN A 42 -10.76 -30.42 35.17
N GLU A 43 -10.39 -31.25 36.14
CA GLU A 43 -9.17 -31.08 36.95
C GLU A 43 -9.11 -29.71 37.66
N LEU A 44 -10.26 -29.23 38.16
CA LEU A 44 -10.40 -27.99 38.90
C LEU A 44 -10.54 -28.20 40.42
N VAL A 45 -10.53 -29.43 40.88
CA VAL A 45 -10.49 -29.83 42.29
C VAL A 45 -9.20 -30.58 42.54
N GLU A 46 -8.36 -30.07 43.41
CA GLU A 46 -7.09 -30.71 43.81
C GLU A 46 -7.30 -31.83 44.81
N SER A 47 -8.19 -31.60 45.77
CA SER A 47 -8.54 -32.64 46.76
C SER A 47 -9.95 -32.47 47.30
N LEU A 48 -10.55 -33.61 47.62
CA LEU A 48 -11.85 -33.72 48.28
C LEU A 48 -11.73 -34.72 49.44
N ALA A 49 -12.12 -34.32 50.66
CA ALA A 49 -12.05 -35.17 51.81
C ALA A 49 -13.25 -34.99 52.77
N ILE A 50 -13.69 -36.05 53.45
CA ILE A 50 -14.73 -35.97 54.47
C ILE A 50 -14.17 -35.26 55.70
N LEU A 51 -14.84 -34.19 56.17
CA LEU A 51 -14.36 -33.38 57.29
C LEU A 51 -14.21 -34.19 58.60
N GLN A 52 -15.09 -35.16 58.83
CA GLN A 52 -15.12 -35.92 60.07
C GLN A 52 -13.94 -36.87 60.26
N ASN A 53 -13.41 -37.45 59.18
CA ASN A 53 -12.38 -38.50 59.27
C ASN A 53 -11.16 -38.26 58.40
N GLY A 54 -11.15 -37.20 57.60
CA GLY A 54 -10.05 -36.86 56.71
C GLY A 54 -9.86 -37.80 55.53
N ASN A 55 -10.78 -38.72 55.29
CA ASN A 55 -10.68 -39.65 54.16
C ASN A 55 -10.87 -38.93 52.86
N ARG A 56 -9.93 -39.09 51.94
CA ARG A 56 -10.07 -38.56 50.56
C ARG A 56 -11.15 -39.30 49.81
N ILE A 57 -11.93 -38.58 49.02
CA ILE A 57 -12.97 -39.11 48.16
C ILE A 57 -12.48 -38.99 46.72
N GLU A 58 -12.49 -40.11 46.01
CA GLU A 58 -12.23 -40.09 44.56
C GLU A 58 -13.55 -39.98 43.77
N LEU A 59 -13.46 -39.55 42.51
CA LEU A 59 -14.62 -39.35 41.63
C LEU A 59 -15.55 -40.59 41.59
N ALA A 60 -14.97 -41.80 41.58
CA ALA A 60 -15.70 -43.08 41.54
C ALA A 60 -16.47 -43.38 42.83
N GLN A 61 -16.17 -42.69 43.93
CA GLN A 61 -16.75 -42.87 45.26
C GLN A 61 -17.84 -41.85 45.59
N LEU A 62 -18.05 -40.87 44.73
CA LEU A 62 -18.99 -39.76 44.91
C LEU A 62 -20.42 -40.24 44.56
N ASP A 63 -21.12 -40.83 45.50
CA ASP A 63 -22.47 -41.37 45.33
C ASP A 63 -23.51 -40.69 46.26
N ASN A 64 -24.78 -41.12 46.15
CA ASN A 64 -25.86 -40.55 46.92
C ASN A 64 -25.79 -40.90 48.43
N SER A 65 -24.93 -41.85 48.83
CA SER A 65 -24.81 -42.27 50.25
C SER A 65 -24.12 -41.20 51.11
N GLN A 66 -23.49 -40.22 50.48
CA GLN A 66 -22.72 -39.16 51.16
C GLN A 66 -23.52 -37.84 51.28
N ASP A 67 -24.75 -37.79 50.77
CA ASP A 67 -25.59 -36.60 50.90
C ASP A 67 -25.82 -36.23 52.38
N GLY A 68 -25.65 -34.98 52.71
CA GLY A 68 -25.70 -34.44 54.07
C GLY A 68 -24.37 -34.45 54.84
N GLN A 69 -23.32 -35.06 54.27
CA GLN A 69 -21.96 -34.98 54.88
C GLN A 69 -21.31 -33.66 54.54
N VAL A 70 -20.48 -33.16 55.48
CA VAL A 70 -19.61 -32.01 55.25
C VAL A 70 -18.27 -32.50 54.72
N VAL A 71 -17.89 -31.99 53.56
CA VAL A 71 -16.61 -32.28 52.91
C VAL A 71 -15.75 -31.05 52.83
N THR A 72 -14.44 -31.23 53.01
CA THR A 72 -13.44 -30.21 52.71
C THR A 72 -13.01 -30.35 51.27
N ILE A 73 -13.02 -29.22 50.56
CA ILE A 73 -12.67 -29.13 49.13
C ILE A 73 -11.48 -28.20 48.99
N THR A 74 -10.54 -28.59 48.16
CA THR A 74 -9.46 -27.75 47.70
C THR A 74 -9.65 -27.53 46.19
N LEU A 75 -9.99 -26.31 45.82
CA LEU A 75 -10.15 -25.87 44.42
C LEU A 75 -8.85 -25.29 43.90
N VAL A 76 -8.64 -25.42 42.58
CA VAL A 76 -7.57 -24.67 41.88
C VAL A 76 -7.88 -23.20 41.91
N GLY A 77 -7.12 -22.41 42.67
CA GLY A 77 -7.31 -20.94 42.84
C GLY A 77 -6.67 -20.14 41.72
N LEU A 78 -5.58 -20.66 41.13
CA LEU A 78 -4.90 -20.03 40.00
C LEU A 78 -4.69 -21.02 38.84
N ARG A 79 -5.26 -20.71 37.68
CA ARG A 79 -4.97 -21.35 36.40
C ARG A 79 -4.58 -20.24 35.41
N PRO A 80 -3.27 -19.92 35.32
CA PRO A 80 -2.84 -18.70 34.68
C PRO A 80 -2.84 -18.72 33.16
N LEU A 81 -2.81 -19.89 32.53
CA LEU A 81 -2.62 -20.06 31.07
C LEU A 81 -3.63 -21.01 30.45
N GLY A 82 -3.92 -20.78 29.17
CA GLY A 82 -4.77 -21.63 28.37
C GLY A 82 -6.07 -20.96 27.93
N ASN A 83 -7.06 -21.78 27.52
CA ASN A 83 -8.35 -21.25 27.05
C ASN A 83 -9.23 -20.71 28.19
N THR A 84 -8.92 -21.09 29.43
CA THR A 84 -9.65 -20.67 30.63
C THR A 84 -8.65 -20.13 31.63
N PHE A 85 -8.84 -18.88 32.03
CA PHE A 85 -8.12 -18.27 33.15
C PHE A 85 -8.97 -18.37 34.42
N ILE A 86 -8.33 -18.75 35.52
CA ILE A 86 -8.88 -18.67 36.88
C ILE A 86 -7.88 -17.91 37.72
N GLY A 87 -8.32 -16.90 38.40
CA GLY A 87 -7.43 -16.09 39.25
C GLY A 87 -8.19 -15.01 40.00
N PRO A 88 -7.49 -14.29 40.93
CA PRO A 88 -8.14 -13.29 41.76
C PRO A 88 -8.65 -12.09 40.98
N SER A 89 -7.85 -11.54 40.06
CA SER A 89 -8.10 -10.25 39.46
C SER A 89 -7.55 -10.13 38.03
N TRP A 90 -7.94 -9.07 37.34
CA TRP A 90 -7.35 -8.68 36.06
C TRP A 90 -5.85 -8.43 36.15
N SER A 91 -5.37 -7.87 37.27
CA SER A 91 -3.93 -7.62 37.49
C SER A 91 -3.15 -8.93 37.40
N GLN A 92 -3.64 -10.00 38.04
CA GLN A 92 -3.00 -11.32 37.99
C GLN A 92 -2.99 -11.91 36.57
N LEU A 93 -4.09 -11.73 35.82
CA LEU A 93 -4.16 -12.19 34.42
C LEU A 93 -3.05 -11.52 33.58
N LEU A 94 -2.82 -10.21 33.78
CA LEU A 94 -1.86 -9.42 32.99
C LEU A 94 -0.39 -9.69 33.38
N GLU A 95 -0.10 -10.28 34.53
CA GLU A 95 1.26 -10.72 34.88
C GLU A 95 1.82 -11.74 33.91
N TYR A 96 0.94 -12.49 33.24
CA TYR A 96 1.31 -13.49 32.26
C TYR A 96 1.20 -12.92 30.83
N ASN A 97 2.32 -12.49 30.24
CA ASN A 97 2.39 -11.90 28.90
C ASN A 97 1.74 -12.77 27.81
N GLN A 98 1.61 -14.09 28.05
CA GLN A 98 0.91 -14.98 27.11
C GLN A 98 -0.57 -14.64 27.00
N ASN A 99 -1.22 -14.20 28.07
CA ASN A 99 -2.62 -13.79 28.06
C ASN A 99 -2.86 -12.51 27.27
N LEU A 100 -1.86 -11.64 27.18
CA LEU A 100 -1.92 -10.46 26.30
C LEU A 100 -1.85 -10.84 24.83
N THR A 101 -1.03 -11.84 24.47
CA THR A 101 -0.84 -12.24 23.08
C THR A 101 -1.88 -13.27 22.61
N LYS A 102 -2.38 -14.09 23.53
CA LYS A 102 -3.42 -15.10 23.31
C LYS A 102 -4.42 -15.04 24.44
N PRO A 103 -5.39 -14.13 24.41
CA PRO A 103 -6.38 -14.00 25.46
C PRO A 103 -7.15 -15.28 25.70
N PRO A 104 -7.44 -15.62 26.97
CA PRO A 104 -8.30 -16.76 27.28
C PRO A 104 -9.73 -16.49 26.82
N ARG A 105 -10.43 -17.53 26.37
CA ARG A 105 -11.82 -17.44 25.93
C ARG A 105 -12.78 -17.26 27.10
N LEU A 106 -12.39 -17.77 28.27
CA LEU A 106 -13.18 -17.76 29.47
C LEU A 106 -12.32 -17.31 30.64
N ILE A 107 -12.79 -16.32 31.36
CA ILE A 107 -12.11 -15.74 32.51
C ILE A 107 -13.03 -15.90 33.73
N TYR A 108 -12.51 -16.44 34.80
CA TYR A 108 -13.15 -16.42 36.08
C TYR A 108 -12.30 -15.65 37.11
N LEU A 109 -12.87 -14.56 37.61
CA LEU A 109 -12.25 -13.74 38.65
C LEU A 109 -12.91 -14.06 39.98
N HIS A 110 -12.16 -14.70 40.89
CA HIS A 110 -12.76 -15.14 42.13
C HIS A 110 -12.94 -14.03 43.17
N ASP A 111 -12.21 -12.89 43.08
CA ASP A 111 -12.43 -11.73 43.97
C ASP A 111 -13.78 -11.06 43.72
N SER A 112 -14.12 -10.85 42.45
CA SER A 112 -15.43 -10.30 42.03
C SER A 112 -16.50 -11.37 41.83
N ASN A 113 -16.10 -12.65 41.82
CA ASN A 113 -16.94 -13.79 41.54
C ASN A 113 -17.67 -13.69 40.17
N GLU A 114 -16.95 -13.24 39.16
CA GLU A 114 -17.44 -13.00 37.80
C GLU A 114 -16.93 -14.04 36.81
N ILE A 115 -17.83 -14.49 35.94
CA ILE A 115 -17.48 -15.29 34.77
C ILE A 115 -17.60 -14.35 33.56
N ILE A 116 -16.51 -14.24 32.82
CA ILE A 116 -16.42 -13.33 31.65
C ILE A 116 -16.02 -14.14 30.43
N ASP A 117 -16.75 -13.98 29.34
CA ASP A 117 -16.55 -14.63 28.06
C ASP A 117 -16.95 -13.68 26.91
N ALA A 118 -16.93 -14.21 25.69
CA ALA A 118 -17.29 -13.42 24.50
C ALA A 118 -18.74 -12.93 24.49
N ASP A 119 -19.64 -13.61 25.22
CA ASP A 119 -21.07 -13.28 25.27
C ASP A 119 -21.41 -12.27 26.40
N SER A 120 -20.45 -12.02 27.30
CA SER A 120 -20.64 -11.18 28.50
C SER A 120 -20.64 -9.68 28.21
N ASP A 121 -20.26 -9.22 26.99
CA ASP A 121 -20.11 -7.83 26.59
C ASP A 121 -19.27 -6.96 27.57
N ASP A 122 -18.28 -7.61 28.20
CA ASP A 122 -17.39 -6.95 29.15
C ASP A 122 -16.37 -6.06 28.43
N ALA A 123 -16.30 -4.78 28.81
CA ALA A 123 -15.43 -3.81 28.16
C ALA A 123 -13.94 -4.16 28.27
N LYS A 124 -13.49 -4.67 29.46
CA LYS A 124 -12.09 -5.06 29.66
C LYS A 124 -11.74 -6.30 28.85
N TYR A 125 -12.65 -7.25 28.74
CA TYR A 125 -12.48 -8.43 27.88
C TYR A 125 -12.30 -8.04 26.43
N ASN A 126 -13.18 -7.18 25.92
CA ASN A 126 -13.09 -6.68 24.54
C ASN A 126 -11.79 -5.92 24.30
N THR A 127 -11.39 -5.06 25.22
CA THR A 127 -10.10 -4.33 25.15
C THR A 127 -8.90 -5.28 25.15
N LEU A 128 -8.92 -6.34 25.98
CA LEU A 128 -7.85 -7.35 26.00
C LEU A 128 -7.67 -8.02 24.63
N HIS A 129 -8.75 -8.38 23.96
CA HIS A 129 -8.71 -8.94 22.60
C HIS A 129 -8.22 -7.95 21.55
N GLN A 130 -8.59 -6.67 21.68
CA GLN A 130 -8.09 -5.59 20.81
C GLN A 130 -6.58 -5.37 21.03
N ILE A 131 -6.10 -5.41 22.26
CA ILE A 131 -4.67 -5.35 22.59
C ILE A 131 -3.93 -6.52 21.95
N ALA A 132 -4.47 -7.73 22.00
CA ALA A 132 -3.85 -8.90 21.36
C ALA A 132 -3.67 -8.68 19.84
N TRP A 133 -4.66 -8.13 19.17
CA TRP A 133 -4.53 -7.75 17.76
C TRP A 133 -3.45 -6.67 17.54
N VAL A 134 -3.38 -5.65 18.39
CA VAL A 134 -2.32 -4.61 18.31
C VAL A 134 -0.94 -5.25 18.47
N LEU A 135 -0.78 -6.20 19.40
CA LEU A 135 0.48 -6.91 19.60
C LEU A 135 0.88 -7.76 18.38
N GLU A 136 -0.08 -8.37 17.71
CA GLU A 136 0.16 -9.07 16.44
C GLU A 136 0.69 -8.09 15.38
N GLN A 137 0.08 -6.90 15.26
CA GLN A 137 0.55 -5.86 14.34
C GLN A 137 1.95 -5.34 14.72
N LEU A 138 2.24 -5.16 16.00
CA LEU A 138 3.59 -4.80 16.44
C LEU A 138 4.61 -5.88 16.05
N LYS A 139 4.27 -7.15 16.24
CA LYS A 139 5.13 -8.29 15.89
C LYS A 139 5.43 -8.35 14.38
N GLU A 140 4.41 -8.16 13.53
CA GLU A 140 4.57 -8.21 12.08
C GLU A 140 5.39 -7.05 11.53
N ASN A 141 5.26 -5.88 12.13
CA ASN A 141 5.92 -4.66 11.67
C ASN A 141 7.26 -4.37 12.35
N ALA A 142 7.58 -5.03 13.46
CA ALA A 142 8.89 -4.91 14.12
C ALA A 142 10.03 -5.39 13.22
N ASP A 143 11.24 -4.88 13.48
CA ASP A 143 12.45 -5.34 12.81
C ASP A 143 12.91 -6.68 13.38
N TYR A 144 12.89 -6.82 14.70
CA TYR A 144 13.16 -8.06 15.41
C TYR A 144 12.61 -8.02 16.85
N PRO A 145 12.31 -9.17 17.44
CA PRO A 145 12.01 -9.28 18.88
C PRO A 145 13.30 -9.40 19.68
N THR A 146 13.30 -8.87 20.92
CA THR A 146 14.36 -9.08 21.91
C THR A 146 13.73 -9.55 23.21
N GLY A 147 13.71 -10.86 23.45
CA GLY A 147 12.89 -11.44 24.52
C GLY A 147 11.40 -11.23 24.26
N SER A 148 10.73 -10.53 25.18
CA SER A 148 9.33 -10.13 25.04
C SER A 148 9.14 -8.74 24.38
N ASP A 149 10.24 -8.02 24.09
CA ASP A 149 10.18 -6.66 23.58
C ASP A 149 10.13 -6.65 22.05
N TYR A 150 9.38 -5.72 21.48
CA TYR A 150 9.38 -5.44 20.04
C TYR A 150 10.33 -4.27 19.74
N VAL A 151 11.22 -4.46 18.76
CA VAL A 151 12.24 -3.46 18.39
C VAL A 151 11.93 -2.87 17.02
N PHE A 152 11.89 -1.54 16.98
CA PHE A 152 11.69 -0.75 15.77
C PHE A 152 12.92 0.11 15.49
N LEU A 153 13.41 0.05 14.24
CA LEU A 153 14.54 0.85 13.77
C LEU A 153 14.05 1.78 12.65
N HIS A 154 14.16 3.06 12.90
CA HIS A 154 13.94 4.09 11.88
C HIS A 154 15.05 5.16 12.04
N HIS A 155 14.75 6.41 12.38
CA HIS A 155 15.78 7.40 12.70
C HIS A 155 16.45 7.14 14.06
N GLN A 156 15.80 6.40 14.91
CA GLN A 156 16.27 5.97 16.23
C GLN A 156 15.76 4.55 16.54
N LYS A 157 16.38 3.92 17.52
CA LYS A 157 15.96 2.61 18.03
C LYS A 157 14.90 2.80 19.10
N VAL A 158 13.74 2.19 18.91
CA VAL A 158 12.64 2.16 19.89
C VAL A 158 12.34 0.72 20.28
N GLU A 159 12.47 0.41 21.57
CA GLU A 159 12.11 -0.87 22.17
C GLU A 159 10.80 -0.70 22.95
N ILE A 160 9.83 -1.57 22.71
CA ILE A 160 8.53 -1.57 23.37
C ILE A 160 8.43 -2.84 24.20
N PRO A 161 8.63 -2.77 25.53
CA PRO A 161 8.46 -3.89 26.44
C PRO A 161 6.96 -4.14 26.69
N LEU A 162 6.59 -5.42 26.83
CA LEU A 162 5.24 -5.81 27.24
C LEU A 162 5.09 -5.70 28.76
N ASN A 163 5.21 -4.48 29.28
CA ASN A 163 4.97 -4.19 30.69
C ASN A 163 3.73 -3.33 30.82
N CYS A 164 2.72 -3.82 31.49
CA CYS A 164 1.44 -3.15 31.65
C CYS A 164 0.80 -3.43 32.99
N ASP A 165 -0.06 -2.56 33.40
CA ASP A 165 -0.94 -2.68 34.57
C ASP A 165 -2.41 -2.75 34.10
N GLU A 166 -3.32 -3.03 35.02
CA GLU A 166 -4.75 -3.15 34.74
C GLU A 166 -5.34 -1.89 34.07
N SER A 167 -4.72 -0.72 34.27
CA SER A 167 -5.23 0.53 33.70
C SER A 167 -5.30 0.54 32.18
N ILE A 168 -4.54 -0.30 31.50
CA ILE A 168 -4.58 -0.41 30.02
C ILE A 168 -5.92 -0.94 29.51
N LEU A 169 -6.61 -1.76 30.30
CA LEU A 169 -7.91 -2.33 29.94
C LEU A 169 -9.06 -1.30 30.01
N ASN A 170 -8.81 -0.12 30.58
CA ASN A 170 -9.79 0.95 30.65
C ASN A 170 -9.78 1.88 29.44
N HIS A 171 -8.89 1.65 28.48
CA HIS A 171 -8.80 2.42 27.24
C HIS A 171 -9.64 1.76 26.14
N SER A 172 -10.38 2.58 25.41
CA SER A 172 -11.05 2.12 24.18
C SER A 172 -10.04 2.06 23.03
N ILE A 173 -9.97 0.95 22.36
CA ILE A 173 -9.14 0.74 21.16
C ILE A 173 -10.07 0.49 19.99
N GLU A 174 -10.01 1.34 18.97
CA GLU A 174 -10.76 1.16 17.72
C GLU A 174 -9.84 0.79 16.57
N PRO A 175 -9.56 -0.50 16.36
CA PRO A 175 -8.58 -0.93 15.37
C PRO A 175 -9.09 -0.89 13.93
N LEU A 176 -10.39 -0.65 13.70
CA LEU A 176 -11.05 -0.84 12.39
C LEU A 176 -10.35 -0.07 11.26
N ASN A 177 -10.08 1.21 11.46
CA ASN A 177 -9.45 2.04 10.42
C ASN A 177 -8.02 1.56 10.10
N LEU A 178 -7.25 1.24 11.12
CA LEU A 178 -5.89 0.72 10.95
C LEU A 178 -5.92 -0.65 10.26
N LYS A 179 -6.85 -1.51 10.64
CA LYS A 179 -7.06 -2.82 10.06
C LYS A 179 -7.34 -2.75 8.56
N LEU A 180 -8.28 -1.91 8.15
CA LEU A 180 -8.61 -1.70 6.73
C LEU A 180 -7.40 -1.25 5.90
N ILE A 181 -6.55 -0.37 6.46
CA ILE A 181 -5.35 0.09 5.77
C ILE A 181 -4.30 -1.04 5.69
N LEU A 182 -4.08 -1.80 6.76
CA LEU A 182 -3.03 -2.82 6.82
C LEU A 182 -3.39 -4.09 6.05
N GLU A 183 -4.64 -4.51 6.00
CA GLU A 183 -5.11 -5.71 5.29
C GLU A 183 -5.04 -5.58 3.76
N ASP A 184 -5.07 -4.36 3.22
CA ASP A 184 -4.86 -4.17 1.79
C ASP A 184 -3.43 -4.60 1.41
N GLU A 185 -3.33 -5.47 0.40
CA GLU A 185 -2.05 -6.03 -0.06
C GLU A 185 -1.14 -5.03 -0.77
N HIS A 186 -1.71 -3.91 -1.23
CA HIS A 186 -0.94 -2.89 -1.93
C HIS A 186 -0.01 -2.12 -0.98
N HIS A 187 1.19 -1.79 -1.47
CA HIS A 187 2.17 -0.96 -0.76
C HIS A 187 2.65 -1.51 0.60
N LYS A 188 2.70 -2.83 0.80
CA LYS A 188 3.11 -3.48 2.07
C LYS A 188 4.43 -2.93 2.65
N SER A 189 5.45 -2.76 1.81
CA SER A 189 6.76 -2.25 2.28
C SER A 189 6.69 -0.80 2.75
N ALA A 190 5.91 0.03 2.07
CA ALA A 190 5.69 1.41 2.47
C ALA A 190 4.89 1.50 3.77
N LYS A 191 3.82 0.72 3.90
CA LYS A 191 3.03 0.63 5.14
C LYS A 191 3.90 0.22 6.32
N LYS A 192 4.75 -0.79 6.15
CA LYS A 192 5.70 -1.22 7.19
C LYS A 192 6.68 -0.12 7.56
N SER A 193 7.22 0.62 6.58
CA SER A 193 8.14 1.74 6.82
C SER A 193 7.45 2.89 7.55
N LEU A 194 6.23 3.25 7.13
CA LEU A 194 5.44 4.30 7.77
C LEU A 194 5.01 3.92 9.19
N PHE A 195 4.61 2.66 9.41
CA PHE A 195 4.29 2.15 10.75
C PHE A 195 5.45 2.34 11.72
N LYS A 196 6.67 1.97 11.28
CA LYS A 196 7.89 2.17 12.07
C LYS A 196 8.20 3.64 12.32
N SER A 197 8.05 4.49 11.30
CA SER A 197 8.26 5.93 11.43
C SER A 197 7.36 6.51 12.51
N VAL A 198 6.05 6.24 12.42
CA VAL A 198 5.07 6.78 13.37
C VAL A 198 5.31 6.25 14.80
N ILE A 199 5.64 4.95 14.97
CA ILE A 199 6.01 4.37 16.27
C ILE A 199 7.25 5.07 16.85
N CYS A 200 8.29 5.26 16.03
CA CYS A 200 9.53 5.88 16.50
C CYS A 200 9.35 7.35 16.85
N GLU A 201 8.55 8.08 16.09
CA GLU A 201 8.23 9.49 16.36
C GLU A 201 7.39 9.65 17.65
N MET A 202 6.38 8.79 17.82
CA MET A 202 5.46 8.89 18.94
C MET A 202 6.10 8.45 20.26
N LEU A 203 6.93 7.40 20.23
CA LEU A 203 7.44 6.75 21.44
C LEU A 203 8.92 7.03 21.73
N GLY A 204 9.63 7.67 20.80
CA GLY A 204 11.08 7.85 20.88
C GLY A 204 11.55 8.58 22.15
N GLU A 205 10.86 9.65 22.52
CA GLU A 205 11.17 10.45 23.71
C GLU A 205 10.57 9.87 25.01
N THR A 206 9.73 8.82 24.89
CA THR A 206 9.08 8.20 26.05
C THR A 206 10.03 7.22 26.72
N LYS A 207 10.03 7.18 28.07
CA LYS A 207 10.78 6.18 28.83
C LYS A 207 10.36 4.77 28.40
N LYS A 208 11.34 3.85 28.28
CA LYS A 208 11.12 2.50 27.75
C LYS A 208 9.94 1.79 28.41
N GLU A 209 9.87 1.84 29.74
CA GLU A 209 8.87 1.11 30.54
C GLU A 209 7.44 1.60 30.31
N LEU A 210 7.26 2.85 29.84
CA LEU A 210 5.96 3.47 29.63
C LEU A 210 5.49 3.44 28.18
N ARG A 211 6.31 2.96 27.24
CA ARG A 211 6.01 3.02 25.81
C ARG A 211 4.79 2.22 25.40
N PHE A 212 4.65 1.00 25.93
CA PHE A 212 3.49 0.17 25.61
C PHE A 212 2.20 0.80 26.15
N LYS A 213 2.21 1.23 27.41
CA LYS A 213 1.07 1.90 28.04
C LYS A 213 0.68 3.17 27.27
N LYS A 214 1.67 3.98 26.86
CA LYS A 214 1.43 5.18 26.05
C LYS A 214 0.83 4.84 24.69
N LEU A 215 1.34 3.81 24.02
CA LEU A 215 0.79 3.37 22.71
C LEU A 215 -0.69 3.00 22.85
N ILE A 216 -1.05 2.24 23.86
CA ILE A 216 -2.45 1.84 24.08
C ILE A 216 -3.32 3.04 24.47
N SER A 217 -2.86 3.90 25.38
CA SER A 217 -3.63 5.07 25.82
C SER A 217 -3.83 6.12 24.73
N GLU A 218 -2.92 6.22 23.76
CA GLU A 218 -2.95 7.17 22.65
C GLU A 218 -3.13 6.45 21.30
N PHE A 219 -3.80 5.30 21.29
CA PHE A 219 -3.95 4.47 20.09
C PHE A 219 -4.64 5.20 18.93
N ASP A 220 -5.63 6.03 19.24
CA ASP A 220 -6.33 6.86 18.24
C ASP A 220 -5.39 7.87 17.56
N VAL A 221 -4.47 8.46 18.36
CA VAL A 221 -3.44 9.38 17.85
C VAL A 221 -2.50 8.64 16.92
N PHE A 222 -2.08 7.42 17.31
CA PHE A 222 -1.25 6.55 16.46
C PHE A 222 -1.95 6.23 15.14
N THR A 223 -3.20 5.77 15.20
CA THR A 223 -3.99 5.41 14.02
C THR A 223 -4.19 6.60 13.07
N THR A 224 -4.51 7.76 13.64
CA THR A 224 -4.68 9.00 12.86
C THR A 224 -3.38 9.43 12.18
N ARG A 225 -2.25 9.43 12.89
CA ARG A 225 -0.94 9.78 12.31
C ARG A 225 -0.53 8.81 11.22
N PHE A 226 -0.76 7.51 11.44
CA PHE A 226 -0.47 6.50 10.43
C PHE A 226 -1.33 6.68 9.18
N ALA A 227 -2.63 6.91 9.34
CA ALA A 227 -3.55 7.15 8.23
C ALA A 227 -3.17 8.39 7.41
N LEU A 228 -2.80 9.49 8.08
CA LEU A 228 -2.33 10.71 7.42
C LEU A 228 -1.02 10.49 6.68
N ALA A 229 -0.05 9.81 7.28
CA ALA A 229 1.23 9.49 6.65
C ALA A 229 1.04 8.59 5.42
N PHE A 230 0.15 7.60 5.52
CA PHE A 230 -0.16 6.71 4.41
C PHE A 230 -0.89 7.45 3.28
N HIS A 231 -1.85 8.32 3.60
CA HIS A 231 -2.54 9.15 2.61
C HIS A 231 -1.56 10.07 1.86
N SER A 232 -0.66 10.75 2.58
CA SER A 232 0.40 11.56 1.96
C SER A 232 1.29 10.73 1.03
N TYR A 233 1.74 9.57 1.47
CA TYR A 233 2.53 8.65 0.65
C TYR A 233 1.82 8.24 -0.64
N VAL A 234 0.53 7.86 -0.57
CA VAL A 234 -0.26 7.45 -1.74
C VAL A 234 -0.43 8.61 -2.71
N THR A 235 -0.64 9.80 -2.18
CA THR A 235 -0.75 11.04 -2.97
C THR A 235 0.57 11.32 -3.70
N ASP A 236 1.69 11.36 -2.98
CA ASP A 236 3.02 11.58 -3.56
C ASP A 236 3.40 10.51 -4.60
N TYR A 237 3.12 9.25 -4.31
CA TYR A 237 3.36 8.15 -5.24
C TYR A 237 2.54 8.29 -6.53
N SER A 238 1.29 8.70 -6.41
CA SER A 238 0.41 8.94 -7.56
C SER A 238 0.94 10.11 -8.41
N PHE A 239 1.40 11.19 -7.78
CA PHE A 239 2.01 12.32 -8.48
C PHE A 239 3.30 11.93 -9.23
N ASP A 240 4.19 11.19 -8.60
CA ASP A 240 5.43 10.74 -9.24
C ASP A 240 5.16 9.82 -10.45
N LYS A 241 4.16 8.96 -10.36
CA LYS A 241 3.75 8.10 -11.47
C LYS A 241 3.21 8.93 -12.65
N ILE A 242 2.33 9.87 -12.36
CA ILE A 242 1.75 10.75 -13.38
C ILE A 242 2.83 11.63 -14.02
N ARG A 243 3.74 12.20 -13.21
CA ARG A 243 4.86 12.99 -13.71
C ARG A 243 5.75 12.19 -14.67
N LYS A 244 6.08 10.94 -14.34
CA LYS A 244 6.82 10.05 -15.24
C LYS A 244 6.08 9.79 -16.54
N GLU A 245 4.76 9.55 -16.46
CA GLU A 245 3.94 9.38 -17.65
C GLU A 245 3.97 10.62 -18.57
N PHE A 246 3.90 11.83 -18.00
CA PHE A 246 4.07 13.08 -18.75
C PHE A 246 5.43 13.15 -19.44
N GLU A 247 6.52 12.86 -18.73
CA GLU A 247 7.89 12.91 -19.28
C GLU A 247 8.10 11.87 -20.40
N GLU A 248 7.57 10.67 -20.23
CA GLU A 248 7.61 9.61 -21.25
C GLU A 248 6.82 10.02 -22.50
N LYS A 249 5.59 10.50 -22.33
CA LYS A 249 4.74 10.93 -23.44
C LYS A 249 5.35 12.15 -24.17
N ARG A 250 5.90 13.11 -23.45
CA ARG A 250 6.64 14.21 -24.06
C ARG A 250 7.77 13.71 -24.95
N THR A 251 8.58 12.80 -24.46
CA THR A 251 9.70 12.22 -25.21
C THR A 251 9.23 11.50 -26.46
N GLU A 252 8.16 10.71 -26.34
CA GLU A 252 7.51 10.03 -27.48
C GLU A 252 7.06 11.03 -28.56
N TYR A 253 6.37 12.12 -28.15
CA TYR A 253 5.90 13.12 -29.11
C TYR A 253 7.01 13.95 -29.72
N ILE A 254 8.07 14.27 -28.98
CA ILE A 254 9.27 14.92 -29.55
C ILE A 254 9.88 14.02 -30.64
N GLN A 255 9.96 12.71 -30.41
CA GLN A 255 10.45 11.77 -31.42
C GLN A 255 9.53 11.74 -32.66
N LYS A 256 8.20 11.67 -32.46
CA LYS A 256 7.22 11.71 -33.57
C LYS A 256 7.38 12.99 -34.40
N VAL A 257 7.52 14.15 -33.75
CA VAL A 257 7.73 15.44 -34.41
C VAL A 257 9.06 15.46 -35.19
N ASN A 258 10.15 14.96 -34.61
CA ASN A 258 11.45 14.89 -35.28
C ASN A 258 11.43 13.94 -36.49
N ASN A 259 10.76 12.79 -36.37
CA ASN A 259 10.64 11.82 -37.47
C ASN A 259 9.91 12.41 -38.66
N ALA A 260 8.91 13.25 -38.46
CA ALA A 260 8.22 13.96 -39.53
C ALA A 260 9.16 14.80 -40.41
N PHE A 261 10.23 15.38 -39.82
CA PHE A 261 11.26 16.06 -40.60
C PHE A 261 12.28 15.09 -41.21
N GLN A 262 12.72 14.07 -40.47
CA GLN A 262 13.73 13.10 -40.95
C GLN A 262 13.26 12.35 -42.19
N ASP A 263 11.97 12.04 -42.31
CA ASP A 263 11.38 11.37 -43.47
C ASP A 263 11.57 12.15 -44.76
N ILE A 264 11.67 13.49 -44.69
CA ILE A 264 11.93 14.36 -45.81
C ILE A 264 13.41 14.66 -45.97
N ALA A 265 14.15 14.84 -44.89
CA ALA A 265 15.56 15.25 -44.89
C ALA A 265 16.43 14.32 -45.76
N SER A 266 16.21 13.01 -45.65
CA SER A 266 16.92 12.01 -46.47
C SER A 266 16.66 12.18 -47.98
N LYS A 267 15.44 12.54 -48.39
CA LYS A 267 15.04 12.74 -49.76
C LYS A 267 15.57 14.05 -50.33
N LEU A 268 15.71 15.08 -49.51
CA LEU A 268 16.32 16.35 -49.86
C LEU A 268 17.80 16.26 -50.27
N ILE A 269 18.53 15.30 -49.65
CA ILE A 269 19.94 15.09 -49.99
C ILE A 269 20.08 14.30 -51.30
N VAL A 270 19.20 13.34 -51.53
CA VAL A 270 19.30 12.43 -52.70
C VAL A 270 18.79 13.03 -53.99
N MET A 271 17.73 13.87 -53.97
CA MET A 271 17.08 14.36 -55.17
C MET A 271 17.79 15.52 -55.92
N PRO A 272 18.49 16.48 -55.31
CA PRO A 272 19.17 17.55 -56.06
C PRO A 272 20.25 17.05 -57.01
N ALA A 273 20.97 16.00 -56.67
CA ALA A 273 22.09 15.51 -57.47
C ALA A 273 21.67 14.98 -58.87
N PRO A 274 20.64 14.11 -59.02
CA PRO A 274 20.13 13.68 -60.31
C PRO A 274 19.54 14.84 -61.13
N LEU A 275 18.85 15.80 -60.45
CA LEU A 275 18.30 16.98 -61.12
C LEU A 275 19.41 17.89 -61.66
N TRP A 276 20.45 18.11 -60.86
CA TRP A 276 21.61 18.90 -61.33
C TRP A 276 22.30 18.24 -62.51
N LEU A 277 22.48 16.92 -62.50
CA LEU A 277 23.05 16.16 -63.56
C LEU A 277 22.17 16.24 -64.81
N ALA A 278 20.85 16.16 -64.70
CA ALA A 278 19.92 16.32 -65.80
C ALA A 278 19.99 17.72 -66.40
N LEU A 279 19.99 18.77 -65.58
CA LEU A 279 20.11 20.16 -65.98
C LEU A 279 21.45 20.47 -66.69
N SER A 280 22.56 19.86 -66.25
CA SER A 280 23.86 20.00 -66.89
C SER A 280 23.93 19.43 -68.32
N GLN A 281 22.98 18.59 -68.65
CA GLN A 281 22.84 18.01 -70.02
C GLN A 281 21.95 18.88 -70.93
N SER A 282 21.31 19.91 -70.40
CA SER A 282 20.56 20.88 -71.21
C SER A 282 21.53 21.77 -72.00
N ALA A 283 21.32 21.92 -73.26
CA ALA A 283 22.14 22.76 -74.14
C ALA A 283 21.27 23.56 -75.12
N SER A 284 21.79 24.74 -75.55
CA SER A 284 21.12 25.60 -76.49
C SER A 284 20.87 24.90 -77.84
N ILE A 285 19.72 25.14 -78.43
CA ILE A 285 19.36 24.65 -79.75
C ILE A 285 19.84 25.62 -80.79
N ASN A 286 20.91 25.24 -81.53
CA ASN A 286 21.51 26.12 -82.53
C ASN A 286 20.73 26.02 -83.81
N LEU A 287 19.84 26.95 -84.15
CA LEU A 287 18.97 27.05 -85.32
C LEU A 287 19.73 27.25 -86.62
N SER A 288 21.02 27.70 -86.53
CA SER A 288 21.81 27.98 -87.78
C SER A 288 22.26 26.74 -88.51
N ASN A 289 22.28 25.54 -87.89
CA ASN A 289 22.72 24.28 -88.49
C ASN A 289 21.58 23.27 -88.71
N GLY A 290 20.32 23.73 -88.66
CA GLY A 290 19.12 22.88 -88.69
C GLY A 290 18.63 22.43 -87.36
N LEU A 291 17.32 22.15 -87.21
CA LEU A 291 16.69 21.71 -85.97
C LEU A 291 17.31 20.40 -85.49
N ASN A 292 18.06 20.46 -84.39
CA ASN A 292 18.55 19.27 -83.70
C ASN A 292 17.45 18.69 -82.82
N TYR A 293 16.59 17.84 -83.42
CA TYR A 293 15.44 17.23 -82.72
C TYR A 293 15.84 16.42 -81.48
N ILE A 294 17.04 15.84 -81.43
CA ILE A 294 17.53 15.08 -80.30
C ILE A 294 17.74 16.00 -79.08
N GLN A 295 18.34 17.22 -79.28
CA GLN A 295 18.55 18.19 -78.22
C GLN A 295 17.22 18.79 -77.78
N LEU A 296 16.28 19.04 -78.69
CA LEU A 296 14.95 19.50 -78.35
C LEU A 296 14.23 18.50 -77.44
N TYR A 297 14.19 17.17 -77.83
CA TYR A 297 13.58 16.14 -77.01
C TYR A 297 14.26 16.00 -75.65
N LYS A 298 15.60 16.09 -75.56
CA LYS A 298 16.32 16.09 -74.27
C LYS A 298 15.89 17.24 -73.35
N ASN A 299 15.86 18.46 -73.89
CA ASN A 299 15.47 19.66 -73.09
C ASN A 299 14.01 19.55 -72.61
N ILE A 300 13.09 19.07 -73.45
CA ILE A 300 11.69 18.83 -73.06
C ILE A 300 11.62 17.73 -71.97
N THR A 301 12.34 16.62 -72.15
CA THR A 301 12.37 15.53 -71.16
C THR A 301 12.89 16.02 -69.78
N ILE A 302 14.00 16.82 -69.77
CA ILE A 302 14.56 17.40 -68.56
C ILE A 302 13.53 18.32 -67.89
N LEU A 303 12.84 19.18 -68.66
CA LEU A 303 11.82 20.07 -68.14
C LEU A 303 10.67 19.31 -67.48
N VAL A 304 10.11 18.33 -68.19
CA VAL A 304 9.01 17.51 -67.70
C VAL A 304 9.43 16.74 -66.41
N LEU A 305 10.63 16.14 -66.42
CA LEU A 305 11.17 15.41 -65.27
C LEU A 305 11.35 16.34 -64.05
N THR A 306 11.93 17.52 -64.28
CA THR A 306 12.17 18.49 -63.18
C THR A 306 10.86 18.99 -62.60
N VAL A 307 9.87 19.32 -63.41
CA VAL A 307 8.54 19.74 -62.94
C VAL A 307 7.85 18.62 -62.20
N ALA A 308 7.88 17.38 -62.73
CA ALA A 308 7.27 16.22 -62.07
C ALA A 308 7.89 15.93 -60.68
N VAL A 309 9.23 15.97 -60.58
CA VAL A 309 9.94 15.76 -59.31
C VAL A 309 9.63 16.86 -58.29
N SER A 310 9.60 18.13 -58.76
CA SER A 310 9.27 19.27 -57.87
C SER A 310 7.83 19.19 -57.33
N ILE A 311 6.87 18.75 -58.18
CA ILE A 311 5.48 18.54 -57.76
C ILE A 311 5.41 17.39 -56.73
N LEU A 312 6.06 16.24 -57.01
CA LEU A 312 6.08 15.09 -56.11
C LEU A 312 6.66 15.46 -54.75
N LEU A 313 7.78 16.21 -54.71
CA LEU A 313 8.35 16.74 -53.45
C LEU A 313 7.37 17.64 -52.73
N GLY A 314 6.70 18.54 -53.44
CA GLY A 314 5.69 19.44 -52.86
C GLY A 314 4.54 18.64 -52.20
N ILE A 315 4.04 17.61 -52.88
CA ILE A 315 2.99 16.74 -52.33
C ILE A 315 3.48 16.00 -51.07
N MET A 316 4.72 15.50 -51.08
CA MET A 316 5.31 14.82 -49.91
C MET A 316 5.45 15.77 -48.72
N ILE A 317 5.95 17.00 -48.93
CA ILE A 317 6.08 18.00 -47.87
C ILE A 317 4.72 18.38 -47.31
N TRP A 318 3.71 18.55 -48.19
CA TRP A 318 2.33 18.82 -47.78
C TRP A 318 1.75 17.70 -46.91
N GLY A 319 2.04 16.45 -47.27
CA GLY A 319 1.70 15.28 -46.42
C GLY A 319 2.27 15.38 -45.02
N GLN A 320 3.55 15.79 -44.88
CA GLN A 320 4.19 15.94 -43.57
C GLN A 320 3.60 17.09 -42.75
N PHE A 321 3.16 18.18 -43.37
CA PHE A 321 2.42 19.23 -42.64
C PHE A 321 1.13 18.68 -42.03
N LYS A 322 0.40 17.79 -42.75
CA LYS A 322 -0.78 17.15 -42.17
C LYS A 322 -0.44 16.21 -41.02
N VAL A 323 0.62 15.41 -41.15
CA VAL A 323 1.10 14.52 -40.09
C VAL A 323 1.49 15.34 -38.85
N LEU A 324 2.26 16.41 -39.06
CA LEU A 324 2.70 17.27 -37.97
C LEU A 324 1.52 17.94 -37.25
N ASN A 325 0.51 18.40 -37.99
CA ASN A 325 -0.69 18.99 -37.38
C ASN A 325 -1.54 17.92 -36.64
N SER A 326 -1.62 16.69 -37.18
CA SER A 326 -2.28 15.60 -36.45
C SER A 326 -1.61 15.26 -35.14
N ILE A 327 -0.28 15.19 -35.12
CA ILE A 327 0.52 14.98 -33.90
C ILE A 327 0.25 16.10 -32.89
N LYS A 328 0.14 17.37 -33.35
CA LYS A 328 -0.18 18.53 -32.50
C LYS A 328 -1.51 18.35 -31.80
N VAL A 329 -2.56 18.06 -32.53
CA VAL A 329 -3.91 17.84 -31.97
C VAL A 329 -3.92 16.67 -30.99
N GLU A 330 -3.19 15.59 -31.31
CA GLU A 330 -3.11 14.40 -30.44
C GLU A 330 -2.47 14.73 -29.08
N TYR A 331 -1.30 15.39 -29.07
CA TYR A 331 -0.64 15.71 -27.82
C TYR A 331 -1.39 16.79 -27.02
N GLU A 332 -1.96 17.82 -27.67
CA GLU A 332 -2.76 18.84 -26.98
C GLU A 332 -3.96 18.20 -26.26
N ASN A 333 -4.68 17.28 -26.92
CA ASN A 333 -5.81 16.58 -26.32
C ASN A 333 -5.38 15.66 -25.18
N LEU A 334 -4.29 14.91 -25.33
CA LEU A 334 -3.75 14.06 -24.27
C LEU A 334 -3.38 14.87 -23.02
N PHE A 335 -2.60 15.93 -23.20
CA PHE A 335 -2.15 16.76 -22.10
C PHE A 335 -3.31 17.53 -21.44
N ALA A 336 -4.29 18.00 -22.21
CA ALA A 336 -5.51 18.61 -21.67
C ALA A 336 -6.30 17.62 -20.80
N ARG A 337 -6.43 16.37 -21.25
CA ARG A 337 -7.07 15.32 -20.44
C ARG A 337 -6.32 15.05 -19.16
N LEU A 338 -5.00 14.84 -19.23
CA LEU A 338 -4.17 14.60 -18.05
C LEU A 338 -4.23 15.77 -17.06
N GLN A 339 -4.24 17.01 -17.53
CA GLN A 339 -4.42 18.20 -16.68
C GLN A 339 -5.80 18.29 -16.03
N SER A 340 -6.86 17.82 -16.72
CA SER A 340 -8.20 17.80 -16.14
C SER A 340 -8.36 16.71 -15.07
N GLU A 341 -7.71 15.57 -15.26
CA GLU A 341 -7.70 14.47 -14.29
C GLU A 341 -6.84 14.77 -13.05
N PHE A 342 -5.74 15.56 -13.23
CA PHE A 342 -4.76 15.86 -12.18
C PHE A 342 -4.42 17.35 -12.11
N PRO A 343 -5.30 18.19 -11.57
CA PRO A 343 -5.12 19.66 -11.59
C PRO A 343 -3.90 20.15 -10.80
N GLU A 344 -3.41 19.38 -9.83
CA GLU A 344 -2.26 19.73 -9.00
C GLU A 344 -0.91 19.63 -9.75
N VAL A 345 -0.85 18.87 -10.86
CA VAL A 345 0.35 18.72 -11.71
C VAL A 345 0.49 19.84 -12.75
N LYS A 346 -0.43 20.80 -12.76
CA LYS A 346 -0.59 21.82 -13.80
C LYS A 346 0.67 22.64 -14.10
N LEU A 347 1.43 23.04 -13.07
CA LEU A 347 2.61 23.92 -13.26
C LEU A 347 3.75 23.27 -14.07
N ASN A 348 4.02 21.98 -13.81
CA ASN A 348 5.07 21.26 -14.54
C ASN A 348 4.63 20.90 -15.97
N SER A 349 3.36 20.57 -16.15
CA SER A 349 2.81 20.18 -17.45
C SER A 349 2.77 21.35 -18.45
N GLU A 350 2.59 22.60 -18.00
CA GLU A 350 2.65 23.79 -18.86
C GLU A 350 4.06 24.01 -19.44
N HIS A 351 5.10 23.80 -18.64
CA HIS A 351 6.49 23.89 -19.11
C HIS A 351 6.80 22.82 -20.16
N GLU A 352 6.34 21.59 -19.91
CA GLU A 352 6.52 20.46 -20.82
C GLU A 352 5.79 20.65 -22.15
N LEU A 353 4.55 21.13 -22.10
CA LEU A 353 3.77 21.49 -23.30
C LEU A 353 4.43 22.60 -24.12
N ARG A 354 4.99 23.63 -23.45
CA ARG A 354 5.69 24.71 -24.13
C ARG A 354 6.92 24.20 -24.89
N SER A 355 7.73 23.35 -24.23
CA SER A 355 8.89 22.72 -24.87
C SER A 355 8.52 21.91 -26.11
N LEU A 356 7.41 21.16 -26.04
CA LEU A 356 6.92 20.35 -27.17
C LEU A 356 6.37 21.25 -28.30
N SER A 357 5.66 22.30 -27.95
CA SER A 357 5.15 23.31 -28.89
C SER A 357 6.29 24.04 -29.63
N ASP A 358 7.33 24.45 -28.90
CA ASP A 358 8.51 25.08 -29.49
C ASP A 358 9.18 24.14 -30.51
N ARG A 359 9.33 22.87 -30.17
CA ARG A 359 9.89 21.87 -31.09
C ARG A 359 9.02 21.69 -32.32
N HIS A 360 7.69 21.66 -32.16
CA HIS A 360 6.74 21.60 -33.26
C HIS A 360 6.91 22.79 -34.23
N TYR A 361 7.00 24.01 -33.70
CA TYR A 361 7.19 25.21 -34.54
C TYR A 361 8.54 25.25 -35.26
N ILE A 362 9.62 24.74 -34.62
CA ILE A 362 10.93 24.60 -35.27
C ILE A 362 10.82 23.68 -36.49
N VAL A 363 10.24 22.49 -36.32
CA VAL A 363 10.08 21.52 -37.40
C VAL A 363 9.15 22.06 -38.51
N TYR A 364 8.07 22.72 -38.12
CA TYR A 364 7.17 23.40 -39.05
C TYR A 364 7.89 24.46 -39.90
N GLY A 365 8.72 25.28 -39.28
CA GLY A 365 9.56 26.27 -39.99
C GLY A 365 10.59 25.61 -40.92
N GLN A 366 11.19 24.50 -40.52
CA GLN A 366 12.09 23.72 -41.39
C GLN A 366 11.36 23.17 -42.63
N LEU A 367 10.14 22.65 -42.49
CA LEU A 367 9.34 22.18 -43.64
C LEU A 367 8.98 23.32 -44.59
N ILE A 368 8.66 24.52 -44.07
CA ILE A 368 8.43 25.73 -44.91
C ILE A 368 9.69 26.09 -45.67
N ALA A 369 10.84 26.14 -45.01
CA ALA A 369 12.12 26.50 -45.65
C ALA A 369 12.45 25.52 -46.80
N VAL A 370 12.24 24.22 -46.56
CA VAL A 370 12.40 23.17 -47.59
C VAL A 370 11.45 23.38 -48.75
N GLN A 371 10.19 23.70 -48.51
CA GLN A 371 9.22 23.95 -49.58
C GLN A 371 9.60 25.19 -50.42
N LEU A 372 10.07 26.23 -49.79
CA LEU A 372 10.55 27.44 -50.49
C LEU A 372 11.76 27.11 -51.34
N ILE A 373 12.74 26.36 -50.84
CA ILE A 373 13.90 25.90 -51.62
C ILE A 373 13.45 25.05 -52.81
N ASN A 374 12.52 24.11 -52.64
CA ASN A 374 11.97 23.30 -53.76
C ASN A 374 11.35 24.18 -54.85
N ILE A 375 10.56 25.19 -54.49
CA ILE A 375 9.91 26.09 -55.42
C ILE A 375 10.99 26.92 -56.20
N ILE A 376 11.97 27.48 -55.46
CA ILE A 376 13.05 28.28 -56.07
C ILE A 376 13.86 27.44 -57.04
N LEU A 377 14.25 26.22 -56.68
CA LEU A 377 14.98 25.30 -57.56
C LEU A 377 14.17 24.88 -58.77
N GLY A 378 12.88 24.63 -58.60
CA GLY A 378 11.95 24.31 -59.71
C GLY A 378 11.86 25.49 -60.70
N ILE A 379 11.66 26.72 -60.23
CA ILE A 379 11.62 27.92 -61.07
C ILE A 379 12.95 28.12 -61.81
N PHE A 380 14.07 28.00 -61.07
CA PHE A 380 15.42 28.18 -61.65
C PHE A 380 15.69 27.16 -62.78
N ALA A 381 15.31 25.92 -62.58
CA ALA A 381 15.44 24.85 -63.55
C ALA A 381 14.61 25.13 -64.81
N VAL A 382 13.35 25.59 -64.65
CA VAL A 382 12.49 26.00 -65.78
C VAL A 382 13.11 27.14 -66.56
N VAL A 383 13.64 28.17 -65.88
CA VAL A 383 14.30 29.35 -66.52
C VAL A 383 15.51 28.89 -67.36
N ILE A 384 16.40 28.05 -66.77
CA ILE A 384 17.58 27.56 -67.52
C ILE A 384 17.17 26.80 -68.78
N VAL A 385 16.20 25.88 -68.67
CA VAL A 385 15.77 25.09 -69.81
C VAL A 385 15.08 26.00 -70.85
N CYS A 386 14.26 26.97 -70.43
CA CYS A 386 13.62 27.93 -71.36
C CYS A 386 14.65 28.83 -72.05
N GLN A 387 15.75 29.24 -71.40
CA GLN A 387 16.83 29.98 -72.07
C GLN A 387 17.54 29.14 -73.15
N ASN A 388 17.61 27.83 -73.02
CA ASN A 388 18.22 26.95 -73.99
C ASN A 388 17.28 26.65 -75.20
N PHE A 389 16.03 27.13 -75.16
CA PHE A 389 15.10 27.08 -76.28
C PHE A 389 15.20 28.33 -77.18
N ASN A 390 15.76 29.42 -76.64
CA ASN A 390 16.01 30.65 -77.41
C ASN A 390 17.42 30.64 -78.02
#